data_b55f1112a9919d180a8c230657ef4e1b
#
_entry.id   b55f1112a9919d180a8c230657ef4e1b
#
_cell.length_a   1.000
_cell.length_b   1.000
_cell.length_c   1.000
_cell.angle_alpha   90.00
_cell.angle_beta   90.00
_cell.angle_gamma   90.00
#
_symmetry.space_group_name_H-M   'P 1'
#
loop_
_entity.id
_entity.type
_entity.pdbx_description
1 polymer ?
#
loop_
_entity_poly.entity_id
_entity_poly.type
_entity_poly.pdbx_seq_one_letter_code
_entity_poly.pdbx_strand_id
1 'polypeptide(L)'
;MNSKKGMFAKEYLWRTIVTLCGLSVIVLTLVIGGFLVYKGSGTFFKFHHTIGEFLFSPDWAPIDNMEGGGSVGTLIFIVGSLSTCGLALLIATPFALGSAIFMTEIAPSFGEKFYRPVIQIFAGIPSVVYGWAGLTVLVPAIRNVFHRQVGHSILAAGLVLAIMIFPTITSVSADAIRSVPKDYRMGAYGMGSTRWQTIYKIV
;
A
#
# COMPACT_ATOMS: atom_id res chain seq x y z
N MET A 1 -10.05 22.33 -46.73
CA MET A 1 -8.69 21.76 -46.58
C MET A 1 -7.91 22.29 -45.36
N ASN A 2 -8.30 23.42 -44.75
CA ASN A 2 -7.63 24.00 -43.57
C ASN A 2 -8.00 23.37 -42.20
N SER A 3 -9.15 22.73 -42.07
CA SER A 3 -9.60 22.14 -40.81
C SER A 3 -8.76 20.92 -40.34
N LYS A 4 -8.30 20.09 -41.27
CA LYS A 4 -7.47 18.91 -40.95
C LYS A 4 -6.05 19.27 -40.49
N LYS A 5 -5.45 20.32 -41.01
CA LYS A 5 -4.11 20.79 -40.56
C LYS A 5 -4.11 21.32 -39.14
N GLY A 6 -5.18 22.00 -38.71
CA GLY A 6 -5.31 22.44 -37.30
C GLY A 6 -5.51 21.32 -36.29
N MET A 7 -6.17 20.26 -36.70
CA MET A 7 -6.42 19.09 -35.87
C MET A 7 -5.13 18.27 -35.63
N PHE A 8 -4.33 18.07 -36.69
CA PHE A 8 -3.01 17.43 -36.59
C PHE A 8 -2.02 18.25 -35.74
N ALA A 9 -1.97 19.57 -35.93
CA ALA A 9 -1.11 20.43 -35.13
C ALA A 9 -1.49 20.40 -33.63
N LYS A 10 -2.78 20.37 -33.31
CA LYS A 10 -3.29 20.28 -31.96
C LYS A 10 -2.97 18.93 -31.32
N GLU A 11 -3.08 17.83 -32.04
CA GLU A 11 -2.76 16.48 -31.61
C GLU A 11 -1.25 16.33 -31.35
N TYR A 12 -0.39 16.84 -32.21
CA TYR A 12 1.06 16.87 -31.99
C TYR A 12 1.45 17.70 -30.76
N LEU A 13 0.79 18.84 -30.55
CA LEU A 13 1.06 19.71 -29.40
C LEU A 13 0.69 19.04 -28.08
N TRP A 14 -0.47 18.37 -28.00
CA TRP A 14 -0.87 17.61 -26.84
C TRP A 14 0.06 16.42 -26.57
N ARG A 15 0.44 15.71 -27.61
CA ARG A 15 1.38 14.60 -27.51
C ARG A 15 2.74 15.07 -26.96
N THR A 16 3.25 16.19 -27.47
CA THR A 16 4.52 16.77 -27.00
C THR A 16 4.42 17.20 -25.53
N ILE A 17 3.34 17.87 -25.13
CA ILE A 17 3.13 18.29 -23.73
C ILE A 17 3.10 17.06 -22.80
N VAL A 18 2.32 16.04 -23.13
CA VAL A 18 2.24 14.82 -22.33
C VAL A 18 3.59 14.11 -22.23
N THR A 19 4.33 14.05 -23.35
CA THR A 19 5.67 13.45 -23.35
C THR A 19 6.65 14.25 -22.49
N LEU A 20 6.63 15.58 -22.57
CA LEU A 20 7.48 16.45 -21.74
C LEU A 20 7.12 16.32 -20.26
N CYS A 21 5.83 16.29 -19.90
CA CYS A 21 5.38 16.05 -18.54
C CYS A 21 5.83 14.67 -18.03
N GLY A 22 5.68 13.63 -18.82
CA GLY A 22 6.15 12.29 -18.47
C GLY A 22 7.66 12.23 -18.26
N LEU A 23 8.42 12.85 -19.19
CA LEU A 23 9.88 12.92 -19.10
C LEU A 23 10.32 13.72 -17.85
N SER A 24 9.66 14.83 -17.56
CA SER A 24 9.98 15.66 -16.37
C SER A 24 9.79 14.88 -15.06
N VAL A 25 8.73 14.05 -14.94
CA VAL A 25 8.51 13.19 -13.76
C VAL A 25 9.62 12.15 -13.63
N ILE A 26 10.02 11.51 -14.74
CA ILE A 26 11.12 10.53 -14.73
C ILE A 26 12.43 11.20 -14.31
N VAL A 27 12.78 12.34 -14.91
CA VAL A 27 14.00 13.09 -14.57
C VAL A 27 13.99 13.51 -13.10
N LEU A 28 12.86 14.05 -12.61
CA LEU A 28 12.71 14.45 -11.22
C LEU A 28 12.93 13.27 -10.27
N THR A 29 12.34 12.12 -10.57
CA THR A 29 12.50 10.90 -9.77
C THR A 29 13.96 10.45 -9.73
N LEU A 30 14.64 10.45 -10.88
CA LEU A 30 16.06 10.09 -10.95
C LEU A 30 16.95 11.10 -10.22
N VAL A 31 16.66 12.39 -10.30
CA VAL A 31 17.41 13.44 -9.58
C VAL A 31 17.24 13.28 -8.06
N ILE A 32 16.00 13.05 -7.59
CA ILE A 32 15.73 12.80 -6.17
C ILE A 32 16.47 11.53 -5.70
N GLY A 33 16.36 10.44 -6.44
CA GLY A 33 17.05 9.19 -6.14
C GLY A 33 18.59 9.37 -6.10
N GLY A 34 19.13 10.02 -7.11
CA GLY A 34 20.56 10.33 -7.17
C GLY A 34 21.04 11.22 -6.01
N PHE A 35 20.25 12.24 -5.66
CA PHE A 35 20.53 13.09 -4.51
C PHE A 35 20.54 12.31 -3.19
N LEU A 36 19.56 11.43 -2.99
CA LEU A 36 19.48 10.59 -1.78
C LEU A 36 20.68 9.62 -1.69
N VAL A 37 21.05 8.98 -2.80
CA VAL A 37 22.23 8.12 -2.87
C VAL A 37 23.51 8.92 -2.59
N TYR A 38 23.67 10.09 -3.20
CA TYR A 38 24.82 10.97 -2.97
C TYR A 38 24.93 11.39 -1.50
N LYS A 39 23.84 11.83 -0.89
CA LYS A 39 23.83 12.22 0.52
C LYS A 39 24.01 11.03 1.46
N GLY A 40 23.33 9.91 1.19
CA GLY A 40 23.43 8.70 1.98
C GLY A 40 24.79 8.03 1.91
N SER A 41 25.51 8.17 0.78
CA SER A 41 26.86 7.62 0.63
C SER A 41 27.85 8.22 1.61
N GLY A 42 27.63 9.45 2.08
CA GLY A 42 28.44 10.08 3.11
C GLY A 42 28.56 9.28 4.40
N THR A 43 27.54 8.52 4.77
CA THR A 43 27.56 7.61 5.93
C THR A 43 28.68 6.58 5.83
N PHE A 44 28.92 6.06 4.64
CA PHE A 44 29.92 5.01 4.40
C PHE A 44 31.30 5.59 4.08
N PHE A 45 31.37 6.62 3.23
CA PHE A 45 32.63 7.17 2.75
C PHE A 45 33.22 8.25 3.66
N LYS A 46 32.41 9.06 4.30
CA LYS A 46 32.88 10.17 5.16
C LYS A 46 32.99 9.75 6.63
N PHE A 47 32.02 8.98 7.11
CA PHE A 47 31.93 8.57 8.52
C PHE A 47 32.42 7.13 8.75
N HIS A 48 32.85 6.40 7.69
CA HIS A 48 33.43 5.06 7.74
C HIS A 48 32.55 3.97 8.42
N HIS A 49 31.20 4.17 8.47
CA HIS A 49 30.32 3.14 8.98
C HIS A 49 30.25 1.94 8.04
N THR A 50 30.25 0.75 8.60
CA THR A 50 30.13 -0.49 7.84
C THR A 50 28.69 -0.74 7.42
N ILE A 51 28.47 -1.35 6.23
CA ILE A 51 27.12 -1.75 5.78
C ILE A 51 26.46 -2.69 6.79
N GLY A 52 27.26 -3.57 7.43
CA GLY A 52 26.76 -4.46 8.48
C GLY A 52 26.27 -3.72 9.71
N GLU A 53 26.99 -2.71 10.18
CA GLU A 53 26.55 -1.83 11.27
C GLU A 53 25.27 -1.09 10.90
N PHE A 54 25.22 -0.49 9.71
CA PHE A 54 24.05 0.22 9.23
C PHE A 54 22.80 -0.66 9.18
N LEU A 55 22.90 -1.90 8.71
CA LEU A 55 21.73 -2.78 8.56
C LEU A 55 21.32 -3.53 9.83
N PHE A 56 22.30 -3.89 10.69
CA PHE A 56 22.08 -4.80 11.82
C PHE A 56 22.24 -4.17 13.19
N SER A 57 22.72 -2.92 13.30
CA SER A 57 22.73 -2.25 14.60
C SER A 57 21.34 -1.74 14.97
N PRO A 58 20.89 -1.93 16.23
CA PRO A 58 19.64 -1.37 16.70
C PRO A 58 19.74 0.11 17.12
N ASP A 59 20.95 0.64 17.26
CA ASP A 59 21.17 1.96 17.82
C ASP A 59 21.08 3.04 16.75
N TRP A 60 20.09 3.92 16.89
CA TRP A 60 19.90 5.08 16.04
C TRP A 60 20.08 6.36 16.85
N ALA A 61 21.24 6.93 16.82
CA ALA A 61 21.59 8.20 17.44
C ALA A 61 22.57 8.98 16.55
N PRO A 62 22.10 9.48 15.38
CA PRO A 62 22.93 10.26 14.50
C PRO A 62 23.33 11.57 15.17
N ILE A 63 24.61 11.92 15.14
CA ILE A 63 25.15 13.15 15.68
C ILE A 63 25.79 13.90 14.52
N ASP A 64 25.43 15.17 14.34
CA ASP A 64 26.02 16.03 13.32
C ASP A 64 27.34 16.63 13.83
N ASN A 65 28.34 15.79 14.04
CA ASN A 65 29.69 16.20 14.40
C ASN A 65 30.71 15.69 13.37
N MET A 66 31.88 16.33 13.32
CA MET A 66 32.95 15.96 12.41
C MET A 66 33.71 14.69 12.86
N GLU A 67 33.42 14.15 14.03
CA GLU A 67 34.21 13.11 14.70
C GLU A 67 33.65 11.69 14.57
N GLY A 68 32.63 11.46 13.74
CA GLY A 68 32.17 10.09 13.51
C GLY A 68 30.68 9.88 13.35
N GLY A 69 29.86 10.94 13.37
CA GLY A 69 28.44 10.87 12.97
C GLY A 69 27.50 10.12 13.91
N GLY A 70 27.93 9.65 15.07
CA GLY A 70 27.10 8.88 16.00
C GLY A 70 26.79 7.46 15.51
N SER A 71 25.77 6.81 16.05
CA SER A 71 25.32 5.49 15.60
C SER A 71 24.17 5.60 14.58
N VAL A 72 24.27 4.83 13.50
CA VAL A 72 23.35 4.89 12.33
C VAL A 72 22.70 3.54 12.02
N GLY A 73 22.40 2.74 13.06
CA GLY A 73 21.76 1.44 12.90
C GLY A 73 20.30 1.55 12.43
N THR A 74 19.93 0.88 11.34
CA THR A 74 18.59 0.92 10.77
C THR A 74 17.72 -0.28 11.12
N LEU A 75 18.25 -1.26 11.86
CA LEU A 75 17.54 -2.49 12.20
C LEU A 75 16.17 -2.24 12.83
N ILE A 76 16.10 -1.27 13.75
CA ILE A 76 14.84 -0.94 14.44
C ILE A 76 13.75 -0.47 13.46
N PHE A 77 14.12 0.28 12.41
CA PHE A 77 13.18 0.74 11.38
C PHE A 77 12.76 -0.40 10.46
N ILE A 78 13.69 -1.29 10.09
CA ILE A 78 13.42 -2.46 9.24
C ILE A 78 12.45 -3.40 9.97
N VAL A 79 12.78 -3.80 11.21
CA VAL A 79 11.94 -4.71 12.00
C VAL A 79 10.60 -4.05 12.33
N GLY A 80 10.59 -2.77 12.68
CA GLY A 80 9.37 -2.01 12.95
C GLY A 80 8.44 -1.97 11.74
N SER A 81 8.96 -1.66 10.56
CA SER A 81 8.19 -1.63 9.31
C SER A 81 7.64 -3.01 8.93
N LEU A 82 8.50 -4.05 8.96
CA LEU A 82 8.08 -5.41 8.66
C LEU A 82 7.01 -5.92 9.63
N SER A 83 7.16 -5.64 10.92
CA SER A 83 6.19 -6.04 11.94
C SER A 83 4.85 -5.31 11.75
N THR A 84 4.88 -4.00 11.47
CA THR A 84 3.66 -3.21 11.23
C THR A 84 2.95 -3.66 9.96
N CYS A 85 3.67 -3.82 8.85
CA CYS A 85 3.11 -4.29 7.58
C CYS A 85 2.61 -5.74 7.70
N GLY A 86 3.38 -6.62 8.35
CA GLY A 86 2.98 -8.00 8.57
C GLY A 86 1.70 -8.10 9.38
N LEU A 87 1.58 -7.34 10.47
CA LEU A 87 0.37 -7.29 11.28
C LEU A 87 -0.82 -6.73 10.49
N ALA A 88 -0.61 -5.67 9.73
CA ALA A 88 -1.65 -5.07 8.90
C ALA A 88 -2.19 -6.06 7.85
N LEU A 89 -1.31 -6.77 7.15
CA LEU A 89 -1.69 -7.78 6.18
C LEU A 89 -2.39 -8.98 6.83
N LEU A 90 -1.90 -9.43 7.96
CA LEU A 90 -2.49 -10.55 8.71
C LEU A 90 -3.93 -10.25 9.15
N ILE A 91 -4.21 -9.01 9.50
CA ILE A 91 -5.56 -8.56 9.86
C ILE A 91 -6.39 -8.28 8.60
N ALA A 92 -5.89 -7.47 7.66
CA ALA A 92 -6.69 -7.00 6.53
C ALA A 92 -7.03 -8.12 5.54
N THR A 93 -6.10 -9.03 5.24
CA THR A 93 -6.28 -10.02 4.17
C THR A 93 -7.48 -10.94 4.37
N PRO A 94 -7.68 -11.60 5.54
CA PRO A 94 -8.83 -12.49 5.72
C PRO A 94 -10.17 -11.74 5.62
N PHE A 95 -10.26 -10.54 6.16
CA PHE A 95 -11.49 -9.74 6.05
C PHE A 95 -11.72 -9.23 4.62
N ALA A 96 -10.67 -8.82 3.93
CA ALA A 96 -10.77 -8.34 2.56
C ALA A 96 -11.14 -9.45 1.57
N LEU A 97 -10.53 -10.64 1.70
CA LEU A 97 -10.88 -11.80 0.89
C LEU A 97 -12.31 -12.26 1.17
N GLY A 98 -12.70 -12.36 2.45
CA GLY A 98 -14.09 -12.68 2.82
C GLY A 98 -15.10 -11.70 2.23
N SER A 99 -14.77 -10.40 2.26
CA SER A 99 -15.56 -9.34 1.65
C SER A 99 -15.64 -9.45 0.12
N ALA A 100 -14.52 -9.76 -0.53
CA ALA A 100 -14.48 -9.97 -1.97
C ALA A 100 -15.33 -11.17 -2.40
N ILE A 101 -15.20 -12.30 -1.71
CA ILE A 101 -16.02 -13.49 -1.96
C ILE A 101 -17.52 -13.19 -1.71
N PHE A 102 -17.83 -12.49 -0.63
CA PHE A 102 -19.20 -12.10 -0.31
C PHE A 102 -19.83 -11.29 -1.45
N MET A 103 -19.14 -10.25 -1.92
CA MET A 103 -19.67 -9.36 -2.95
C MET A 103 -19.67 -9.94 -4.36
N THR A 104 -18.90 -11.01 -4.63
CA THR A 104 -18.82 -11.60 -5.98
C THR A 104 -19.61 -12.90 -6.10
N GLU A 105 -19.59 -13.74 -5.07
CA GLU A 105 -20.13 -15.10 -5.14
C GLU A 105 -21.40 -15.29 -4.29
N ILE A 106 -21.50 -14.64 -3.13
CA ILE A 106 -22.61 -14.85 -2.19
C ILE A 106 -23.79 -13.92 -2.50
N ALA A 107 -23.52 -12.62 -2.58
CA ALA A 107 -24.54 -11.60 -2.80
C ALA A 107 -24.15 -10.62 -3.93
N PRO A 108 -24.02 -11.07 -5.20
CA PRO A 108 -23.52 -10.22 -6.30
C PRO A 108 -24.33 -8.94 -6.52
N SER A 109 -25.67 -9.03 -6.42
CA SER A 109 -26.56 -7.86 -6.62
C SER A 109 -26.35 -6.79 -5.55
N PHE A 110 -26.20 -7.18 -4.30
CA PHE A 110 -25.90 -6.27 -3.19
C PHE A 110 -24.46 -5.78 -3.26
N GLY A 111 -23.54 -6.67 -3.61
CA GLY A 111 -22.13 -6.37 -3.80
C GLY A 111 -21.90 -5.26 -4.82
N GLU A 112 -22.51 -5.35 -6.00
CA GLU A 112 -22.35 -4.33 -7.07
C GLU A 112 -23.04 -3.01 -6.74
N LYS A 113 -24.27 -3.05 -6.22
CA LYS A 113 -25.09 -1.85 -6.05
C LYS A 113 -24.74 -1.05 -4.81
N PHE A 114 -24.32 -1.71 -3.74
CA PHE A 114 -24.11 -1.06 -2.44
C PHE A 114 -22.69 -1.20 -1.94
N TYR A 115 -22.16 -2.43 -1.90
CA TYR A 115 -20.89 -2.68 -1.23
C TYR A 115 -19.69 -2.10 -2.00
N ARG A 116 -19.66 -2.24 -3.32
CA ARG A 116 -18.61 -1.72 -4.18
C ARG A 116 -18.45 -0.19 -4.12
N PRO A 117 -19.55 0.62 -4.23
CA PRO A 117 -19.43 2.06 -4.03
C PRO A 117 -18.88 2.45 -2.65
N VAL A 118 -19.28 1.75 -1.58
CA VAL A 118 -18.77 1.99 -0.23
C VAL A 118 -17.26 1.73 -0.17
N ILE A 119 -16.78 0.60 -0.69
CA ILE A 119 -15.35 0.29 -0.77
C ILE A 119 -14.58 1.35 -1.57
N GLN A 120 -15.15 1.84 -2.67
CA GLN A 120 -14.53 2.89 -3.49
C GLN A 120 -14.44 4.24 -2.76
N ILE A 121 -15.45 4.59 -1.95
CA ILE A 121 -15.40 5.79 -1.09
C ILE A 121 -14.25 5.66 -0.09
N PHE A 122 -14.13 4.52 0.59
CA PHE A 122 -13.02 4.28 1.53
C PHE A 122 -11.66 4.33 0.83
N ALA A 123 -11.53 3.74 -0.36
CA ALA A 123 -10.30 3.80 -1.14
C ALA A 123 -9.93 5.23 -1.58
N GLY A 124 -10.93 6.12 -1.71
CA GLY A 124 -10.72 7.53 -2.07
C GLY A 124 -10.29 8.43 -0.91
N ILE A 125 -10.36 7.96 0.32
CA ILE A 125 -9.95 8.76 1.49
C ILE A 125 -8.41 8.89 1.49
N PRO A 126 -7.85 10.13 1.56
CA PRO A 126 -6.42 10.32 1.63
C PRO A 126 -5.80 9.63 2.85
N SER A 127 -4.64 8.99 2.68
CA SER A 127 -3.93 8.26 3.76
C SER A 127 -3.64 9.10 5.00
N VAL A 128 -3.43 10.42 4.81
CA VAL A 128 -3.22 11.38 5.91
C VAL A 128 -4.42 11.42 6.86
N VAL A 129 -5.65 11.29 6.34
CA VAL A 129 -6.87 11.28 7.17
C VAL A 129 -6.92 10.02 8.05
N TYR A 130 -6.57 8.86 7.49
CA TYR A 130 -6.44 7.62 8.27
C TYR A 130 -5.37 7.74 9.36
N GLY A 131 -4.20 8.31 9.03
CA GLY A 131 -3.12 8.54 9.99
C GLY A 131 -3.55 9.50 11.10
N TRP A 132 -4.21 10.60 10.77
CA TRP A 132 -4.73 11.55 11.74
C TRP A 132 -5.80 10.92 12.66
N ALA A 133 -6.77 10.22 12.10
CA ALA A 133 -7.77 9.50 12.86
C ALA A 133 -7.14 8.43 13.76
N GLY A 134 -6.11 7.73 13.29
CA GLY A 134 -5.32 6.80 14.08
C GLY A 134 -4.69 7.44 15.30
N LEU A 135 -4.07 8.60 15.13
CA LEU A 135 -3.43 9.33 16.23
C LEU A 135 -4.44 9.90 17.23
N THR A 136 -5.57 10.41 16.76
CA THR A 136 -6.54 11.10 17.61
C THR A 136 -7.56 10.18 18.28
N VAL A 137 -7.87 9.04 17.66
CA VAL A 137 -8.90 8.12 18.16
C VAL A 137 -8.30 6.79 18.60
N LEU A 138 -7.54 6.12 17.72
CA LEU A 138 -7.07 4.76 17.97
C LEU A 138 -5.96 4.70 19.02
N VAL A 139 -4.99 5.60 18.97
CA VAL A 139 -3.88 5.65 19.95
C VAL A 139 -4.40 5.90 21.36
N PRO A 140 -5.28 6.89 21.64
CA PRO A 140 -5.90 7.03 22.96
C PRO A 140 -6.75 5.83 23.38
N ALA A 141 -7.50 5.23 22.45
CA ALA A 141 -8.29 4.03 22.74
C ALA A 141 -7.40 2.87 23.20
N ILE A 142 -6.32 2.58 22.48
CA ILE A 142 -5.35 1.54 22.85
C ILE A 142 -4.71 1.84 24.19
N ARG A 143 -4.30 3.10 24.42
CA ARG A 143 -3.74 3.55 25.70
C ARG A 143 -4.68 3.23 26.85
N ASN A 144 -5.97 3.54 26.71
CA ASN A 144 -6.97 3.34 27.77
C ASN A 144 -7.27 1.86 28.00
N VAL A 145 -7.45 1.08 26.90
CA VAL A 145 -7.77 -0.36 26.99
C VAL A 145 -6.64 -1.16 27.62
N PHE A 146 -5.39 -0.86 27.24
CA PHE A 146 -4.23 -1.60 27.74
C PHE A 146 -3.58 -0.95 28.97
N HIS A 147 -4.16 0.12 29.51
CA HIS A 147 -3.65 0.86 30.68
C HIS A 147 -2.16 1.23 30.58
N ARG A 148 -1.72 1.64 29.37
CA ARG A 148 -0.33 2.02 29.10
C ARG A 148 -0.15 3.54 29.19
N GLN A 149 1.06 3.98 29.54
CA GLN A 149 1.38 5.42 29.55
C GLN A 149 1.42 6.00 28.14
N VAL A 150 1.85 5.21 27.15
CA VAL A 150 1.97 5.58 25.73
C VAL A 150 1.14 4.62 24.90
N GLY A 151 0.28 5.16 24.03
CA GLY A 151 -0.58 4.36 23.13
C GLY A 151 0.05 4.09 21.75
N HIS A 152 1.16 4.78 21.42
CA HIS A 152 1.88 4.55 20.16
C HIS A 152 2.52 3.16 20.21
N SER A 153 2.16 2.32 19.24
CA SER A 153 2.59 0.93 19.21
C SER A 153 2.48 0.36 17.79
N ILE A 154 3.18 -0.73 17.53
CA ILE A 154 3.04 -1.51 16.29
C ILE A 154 1.58 -1.93 16.08
N LEU A 155 0.85 -2.23 17.16
CA LEU A 155 -0.57 -2.56 17.10
C LEU A 155 -1.41 -1.39 16.57
N ALA A 156 -1.20 -0.17 17.09
CA ALA A 156 -1.92 1.02 16.63
C ALA A 156 -1.64 1.30 15.14
N ALA A 157 -0.37 1.30 14.75
CA ALA A 157 0.04 1.52 13.38
C ALA A 157 -0.47 0.42 12.44
N GLY A 158 -0.36 -0.85 12.84
CA GLY A 158 -0.84 -2.00 12.08
C GLY A 158 -2.36 -1.99 11.86
N LEU A 159 -3.15 -1.59 12.86
CA LEU A 159 -4.61 -1.47 12.72
C LEU A 159 -5.00 -0.34 11.77
N VAL A 160 -4.38 0.84 11.88
CA VAL A 160 -4.63 1.94 10.93
C VAL A 160 -4.29 1.52 9.51
N LEU A 161 -3.13 0.89 9.34
CA LEU A 161 -2.67 0.41 8.04
C LEU A 161 -3.60 -0.68 7.50
N ALA A 162 -4.08 -1.60 8.35
CA ALA A 162 -5.04 -2.63 7.97
C ALA A 162 -6.35 -2.04 7.42
N ILE A 163 -6.90 -1.02 8.09
CA ILE A 163 -8.11 -0.32 7.63
C ILE A 163 -7.85 0.36 6.29
N MET A 164 -6.68 0.98 6.13
CA MET A 164 -6.30 1.70 4.91
C MET A 164 -6.13 0.78 3.70
N ILE A 165 -5.51 -0.39 3.87
CA ILE A 165 -5.28 -1.33 2.77
C ILE A 165 -6.47 -2.25 2.47
N PHE A 166 -7.41 -2.40 3.41
CA PHE A 166 -8.58 -3.26 3.28
C PHE A 166 -9.40 -2.99 1.99
N PRO A 167 -9.77 -1.75 1.63
CA PRO A 167 -10.54 -1.47 0.41
C PRO A 167 -9.79 -1.88 -0.86
N THR A 168 -8.49 -1.65 -0.89
CA THR A 168 -7.64 -1.98 -2.04
C THR A 168 -7.56 -3.49 -2.25
N ILE A 169 -7.27 -4.26 -1.18
CA ILE A 169 -7.21 -5.72 -1.25
C ILE A 169 -8.57 -6.27 -1.66
N THR A 170 -9.67 -5.75 -1.09
CA THR A 170 -11.03 -6.19 -1.43
C THR A 170 -11.35 -5.96 -2.91
N SER A 171 -11.05 -4.78 -3.43
CA SER A 171 -11.29 -4.45 -4.85
C SER A 171 -10.49 -5.35 -5.80
N VAL A 172 -9.19 -5.46 -5.58
CA VAL A 172 -8.30 -6.28 -6.43
C VAL A 172 -8.70 -7.75 -6.38
N SER A 173 -9.02 -8.27 -5.18
CA SER A 173 -9.48 -9.65 -5.01
C SER A 173 -10.82 -9.89 -5.71
N ALA A 174 -11.77 -8.95 -5.60
CA ALA A 174 -13.05 -9.07 -6.27
C ALA A 174 -12.92 -9.06 -7.80
N ASP A 175 -12.04 -8.21 -8.34
CA ASP A 175 -11.79 -8.16 -9.77
C ASP A 175 -11.07 -9.45 -10.26
N ALA A 176 -10.15 -10.00 -9.46
CA ALA A 176 -9.51 -11.29 -9.74
C ALA A 176 -10.53 -12.44 -9.75
N ILE A 177 -11.40 -12.51 -8.75
CA ILE A 177 -12.48 -13.52 -8.69
C ILE A 177 -13.41 -13.43 -9.92
N ARG A 178 -13.76 -12.22 -10.35
CA ARG A 178 -14.61 -12.00 -11.54
C ARG A 178 -13.93 -12.36 -12.85
N SER A 179 -12.61 -12.30 -12.91
CA SER A 179 -11.86 -12.64 -14.11
C SER A 179 -11.90 -14.13 -14.45
N VAL A 180 -12.28 -14.99 -13.51
CA VAL A 180 -12.45 -16.43 -13.74
C VAL A 180 -13.64 -16.69 -14.67
N PRO A 181 -13.45 -17.32 -15.85
CA PRO A 181 -14.52 -17.60 -16.79
C PRO A 181 -15.66 -18.42 -16.16
N LYS A 182 -16.89 -18.09 -16.55
CA LYS A 182 -18.09 -18.78 -16.02
C LYS A 182 -18.12 -20.28 -16.37
N ASP A 183 -17.48 -20.66 -17.46
CA ASP A 183 -17.45 -22.06 -17.94
C ASP A 183 -16.75 -22.99 -16.95
N TYR A 184 -15.69 -22.52 -16.28
CA TYR A 184 -15.02 -23.31 -15.23
C TYR A 184 -15.94 -23.56 -14.03
N ARG A 185 -16.73 -22.55 -13.65
CA ARG A 185 -17.70 -22.67 -12.55
C ARG A 185 -18.83 -23.63 -12.93
N MET A 186 -19.37 -23.49 -14.14
CA MET A 186 -20.42 -24.36 -14.65
C MET A 186 -19.94 -25.80 -14.78
N GLY A 187 -18.71 -26.03 -15.26
CA GLY A 187 -18.09 -27.34 -15.32
C GLY A 187 -17.95 -27.99 -13.94
N ALA A 188 -17.55 -27.22 -12.92
CA ALA A 188 -17.45 -27.68 -11.55
C ALA A 188 -18.81 -28.10 -10.97
N TYR A 189 -19.85 -27.28 -11.21
CA TYR A 189 -21.21 -27.62 -10.79
C TYR A 189 -21.75 -28.85 -11.52
N GLY A 190 -21.42 -29.00 -12.81
CA GLY A 190 -21.77 -30.19 -13.59
C GLY A 190 -21.16 -31.47 -13.04
N MET A 191 -20.00 -31.38 -12.40
CA MET A 191 -19.35 -32.52 -11.70
C MET A 191 -19.85 -32.72 -10.26
N GLY A 192 -20.89 -31.97 -9.82
CA GLY A 192 -21.50 -32.10 -8.50
C GLY A 192 -20.78 -31.38 -7.36
N SER A 193 -19.87 -30.45 -7.67
CA SER A 193 -19.21 -29.66 -6.62
C SER A 193 -20.17 -28.67 -5.95
N THR A 194 -20.02 -28.50 -4.64
CA THR A 194 -20.76 -27.46 -3.89
C THR A 194 -20.22 -26.05 -4.21
N ARG A 195 -21.03 -25.00 -3.92
CA ARG A 195 -20.58 -23.62 -4.09
C ARG A 195 -19.27 -23.35 -3.40
N TRP A 196 -19.09 -23.81 -2.18
CA TRP A 196 -17.88 -23.59 -1.40
C TRP A 196 -16.65 -24.32 -2.00
N GLN A 197 -16.87 -25.54 -2.47
CA GLN A 197 -15.79 -26.29 -3.16
C GLN A 197 -15.37 -25.58 -4.45
N THR A 198 -16.31 -25.03 -5.20
CA THR A 198 -16.02 -24.28 -6.42
C THR A 198 -15.23 -22.99 -6.12
N ILE A 199 -15.64 -22.24 -5.10
CA ILE A 199 -14.92 -21.01 -4.66
C ILE A 199 -13.48 -21.35 -4.24
N TYR A 200 -13.30 -22.39 -3.43
CA TYR A 200 -11.98 -22.69 -2.87
C TYR A 200 -11.02 -23.35 -3.86
N LYS A 201 -11.53 -24.16 -4.83
CA LYS A 201 -10.68 -24.97 -5.74
C LYS A 201 -10.56 -24.39 -7.14
N ILE A 202 -11.47 -23.56 -7.58
CA ILE A 202 -11.58 -23.13 -8.99
C ILE A 202 -11.54 -21.60 -9.12
N VAL A 203 -12.11 -20.89 -8.20
CA VAL A 203 -12.16 -19.44 -8.16
C VAL A 203 -11.06 -18.88 -7.26
#